data_3625a16dfa7a2fdbd0c07747bf83a922
#
_entry.id   3625a16dfa7a2fdbd0c07747bf83a922
#
_cell.length_a   1.000
_cell.length_b   1.000
_cell.length_c   1.000
_cell.angle_alpha   90.00
_cell.angle_beta   90.00
_cell.angle_gamma   90.00
#
_symmetry.space_group_name_H-M   'P 1'
#
loop_
_entity.id
_entity.type
_entity.pdbx_description
1 polymer ?
#
loop_
_entity_poly.entity_id
_entity_poly.type
_entity_poly.pdbx_seq_one_letter_code
_entity_poly.pdbx_strand_id
1 'polypeptide(L)'
;DSLCGRRVLTSEFVRGRKLTMVLDEHHQRGDQEAVSGILHALLDAWFRQVLVGGVFQADPHPGNLMVDDDGRVVVLDFGCTMTLPEAYRRGYFRVLQAAIVGERTVIAETLAELGFATRSGRPDTLLAFTDALLDQIRVAMVETGAAGTQWPGPEALMEQVRALLIRMEDDPVEKIPAEFVMLARVFGTLGGLFLHYQPRLDIGRLVLRYLTMPETLGDTPRQAATPEPLPWWQRWGLVPRAEL
;
A
#
# COMPACT_ATOMS: atom_id res chain seq x y z
N ASP A 1 -7.29 7.64 -28.64
CA ASP A 1 -6.91 6.24 -28.84
C ASP A 1 -7.65 5.60 -29.99
N SER A 2 -7.14 5.84 -31.21
CA SER A 2 -7.77 5.40 -32.47
C SER A 2 -7.82 3.86 -32.64
N LEU A 3 -7.08 3.11 -31.82
CA LEU A 3 -7.00 1.66 -31.85
C LEU A 3 -7.80 0.97 -30.72
N CYS A 4 -8.48 1.72 -29.87
CA CYS A 4 -9.35 1.20 -28.83
C CYS A 4 -10.82 1.35 -29.20
N GLY A 5 -11.65 0.39 -28.82
CA GLY A 5 -13.08 0.39 -29.06
C GLY A 5 -13.83 -0.25 -27.90
N ARG A 6 -15.18 -0.32 -28.00
CA ARG A 6 -16.01 -0.89 -26.93
C ARG A 6 -15.70 -2.35 -26.59
N ARG A 7 -15.04 -3.08 -27.46
CA ARG A 7 -14.73 -4.51 -27.30
C ARG A 7 -13.24 -4.83 -27.48
N VAL A 8 -12.43 -3.81 -27.75
CA VAL A 8 -10.99 -3.99 -28.01
C VAL A 8 -10.22 -2.94 -27.23
N LEU A 9 -9.29 -3.40 -26.42
CA LEU A 9 -8.30 -2.58 -25.74
C LEU A 9 -6.95 -2.80 -26.41
N THR A 10 -6.35 -1.74 -26.90
CA THR A 10 -4.98 -1.76 -27.44
C THR A 10 -4.06 -1.07 -26.47
N SER A 11 -3.02 -1.75 -26.02
CA SER A 11 -2.01 -1.22 -25.10
C SER A 11 -0.62 -1.41 -25.68
N GLU A 12 0.34 -0.69 -25.16
CA GLU A 12 1.75 -0.92 -25.44
C GLU A 12 2.14 -2.33 -25.00
N PHE A 13 2.94 -3.01 -25.84
CA PHE A 13 3.53 -4.28 -25.44
C PHE A 13 4.79 -4.02 -24.61
N VAL A 14 4.73 -4.33 -23.32
CA VAL A 14 5.87 -4.22 -22.41
C VAL A 14 6.69 -5.51 -22.45
N ARG A 15 7.98 -5.39 -22.75
CA ARG A 15 8.93 -6.49 -22.61
C ARG A 15 9.36 -6.59 -21.15
N GLY A 16 9.42 -7.79 -20.61
CA GLY A 16 9.82 -8.02 -19.23
C GLY A 16 9.51 -9.44 -18.78
N ARG A 17 9.76 -9.71 -17.53
CA ARG A 17 9.59 -11.01 -16.89
C ARG A 17 8.62 -10.89 -15.70
N LYS A 18 7.93 -11.97 -15.35
CA LYS A 18 7.06 -11.99 -14.17
C LYS A 18 7.86 -11.59 -12.92
N LEU A 19 7.26 -10.75 -12.08
CA LEU A 19 7.88 -10.23 -10.85
C LEU A 19 8.46 -11.37 -9.99
N THR A 20 7.67 -12.42 -9.75
CA THR A 20 8.09 -13.54 -8.91
C THR A 20 9.29 -14.30 -9.49
N MET A 21 9.34 -14.48 -10.82
CA MET A 21 10.49 -15.15 -11.46
C MET A 21 11.80 -14.36 -11.26
N VAL A 22 11.71 -13.03 -11.35
CA VAL A 22 12.88 -12.15 -11.16
C VAL A 22 13.30 -12.16 -9.70
N LEU A 23 12.33 -12.06 -8.78
CA LEU A 23 12.60 -12.10 -7.34
C LEU A 23 13.20 -13.45 -6.91
N ASP A 24 12.65 -14.58 -7.40
CA ASP A 24 13.17 -15.93 -7.10
C ASP A 24 14.62 -16.09 -7.57
N GLU A 25 14.94 -15.61 -8.75
CA GLU A 25 16.29 -15.69 -9.31
C GLU A 25 17.30 -14.89 -8.48
N HIS A 26 16.98 -13.63 -8.11
CA HIS A 26 17.85 -12.83 -7.26
C HIS A 26 17.95 -13.41 -5.85
N HIS A 27 16.84 -13.89 -5.30
CA HIS A 27 16.82 -14.50 -3.97
C HIS A 27 17.69 -15.77 -3.90
N GLN A 28 17.59 -16.65 -4.89
CA GLN A 28 18.43 -17.86 -4.99
C GLN A 28 19.92 -17.55 -5.16
N ARG A 29 20.26 -16.43 -5.78
CA ARG A 29 21.65 -15.95 -5.91
C ARG A 29 22.17 -15.23 -4.67
N GLY A 30 21.31 -15.00 -3.67
CA GLY A 30 21.65 -14.20 -2.49
C GLY A 30 21.75 -12.70 -2.76
N ASP A 31 21.24 -12.23 -3.91
CA ASP A 31 21.24 -10.83 -4.31
C ASP A 31 20.11 -10.07 -3.61
N GLN A 32 20.31 -9.85 -2.30
CA GLN A 32 19.33 -9.21 -1.44
C GLN A 32 19.12 -7.73 -1.78
N GLU A 33 20.11 -7.10 -2.41
CA GLU A 33 20.00 -5.69 -2.83
C GLU A 33 18.98 -5.53 -3.97
N ALA A 34 19.08 -6.37 -5.00
CA ALA A 34 18.10 -6.36 -6.10
C ALA A 34 16.68 -6.71 -5.63
N VAL A 35 16.53 -7.74 -4.77
CA VAL A 35 15.26 -8.11 -4.16
C VAL A 35 14.66 -6.91 -3.41
N SER A 36 15.46 -6.25 -2.57
CA SER A 36 15.04 -5.11 -1.78
C SER A 36 14.68 -3.91 -2.66
N GLY A 37 15.44 -3.64 -3.71
CA GLY A 37 15.18 -2.55 -4.67
C GLY A 37 13.84 -2.72 -5.38
N ILE A 38 13.56 -3.91 -5.90
CA ILE A 38 12.30 -4.23 -6.60
C ILE A 38 11.10 -4.11 -5.63
N LEU A 39 11.20 -4.69 -4.44
CA LEU A 39 10.11 -4.64 -3.46
C LEU A 39 9.91 -3.25 -2.85
N HIS A 40 10.99 -2.46 -2.72
CA HIS A 40 10.88 -1.04 -2.37
C HIS A 40 10.11 -0.25 -3.43
N ALA A 41 10.44 -0.42 -4.71
CA ALA A 41 9.74 0.25 -5.80
C ALA A 41 8.26 -0.13 -5.85
N LEU A 42 7.95 -1.40 -5.60
CA LEU A 42 6.58 -1.91 -5.50
C LEU A 42 5.82 -1.23 -4.36
N LEU A 43 6.38 -1.20 -3.16
CA LEU A 43 5.76 -0.59 -1.98
C LEU A 43 5.57 0.93 -2.17
N ASP A 44 6.59 1.63 -2.68
CA ASP A 44 6.52 3.07 -2.97
C ASP A 44 5.41 3.39 -3.98
N ALA A 45 5.25 2.57 -5.02
CA ALA A 45 4.19 2.74 -6.01
C ALA A 45 2.79 2.68 -5.38
N TRP A 46 2.54 1.76 -4.44
CA TRP A 46 1.25 1.65 -3.76
C TRP A 46 1.04 2.75 -2.71
N PHE A 47 2.06 3.10 -1.94
CA PHE A 47 1.97 4.26 -1.04
C PHE A 47 1.61 5.53 -1.82
N ARG A 48 2.24 5.75 -2.96
CA ARG A 48 1.95 6.91 -3.82
C ARG A 48 0.52 6.89 -4.36
N GLN A 49 0.03 5.75 -4.82
CA GLN A 49 -1.34 5.58 -5.31
C GLN A 49 -2.36 5.89 -4.21
N VAL A 50 -2.16 5.35 -3.00
CA VAL A 50 -3.09 5.47 -1.88
C VAL A 50 -3.01 6.86 -1.25
N LEU A 51 -1.82 7.30 -0.85
CA LEU A 51 -1.67 8.51 -0.03
C LEU A 51 -1.66 9.80 -0.85
N VAL A 52 -1.13 9.77 -2.07
CA VAL A 52 -1.03 10.96 -2.94
C VAL A 52 -2.14 10.96 -3.98
N GLY A 53 -2.24 9.89 -4.75
CA GLY A 53 -3.18 9.79 -5.87
C GLY A 53 -4.64 9.68 -5.46
N GLY A 54 -4.92 8.99 -4.35
CA GLY A 54 -6.28 8.65 -3.94
C GLY A 54 -6.99 7.70 -4.90
N VAL A 55 -6.25 7.12 -5.84
CA VAL A 55 -6.72 6.09 -6.76
C VAL A 55 -5.65 5.00 -6.77
N PHE A 56 -6.04 3.77 -6.50
CA PHE A 56 -5.09 2.66 -6.40
C PHE A 56 -5.63 1.40 -7.06
N GLN A 57 -4.69 0.61 -7.58
CA GLN A 57 -4.97 -0.73 -8.06
C GLN A 57 -5.16 -1.64 -6.84
N ALA A 58 -6.33 -2.26 -6.72
CA ALA A 58 -6.77 -2.95 -5.51
C ALA A 58 -6.55 -4.47 -5.56
N ASP A 59 -5.88 -4.98 -6.60
CA ASP A 59 -5.53 -6.40 -6.75
C ASP A 59 -4.08 -6.60 -7.23
N PRO A 60 -3.06 -6.31 -6.38
CA PRO A 60 -1.65 -6.46 -6.75
C PRO A 60 -1.22 -7.93 -6.81
N HIS A 61 -2.04 -8.76 -7.48
CA HIS A 61 -1.69 -10.16 -7.65
C HIS A 61 -0.37 -10.29 -8.42
N PRO A 62 0.58 -11.12 -7.96
CA PRO A 62 1.91 -11.23 -8.60
C PRO A 62 1.85 -11.61 -10.10
N GLY A 63 0.76 -12.24 -10.53
CA GLY A 63 0.52 -12.55 -11.94
C GLY A 63 0.33 -11.32 -12.84
N ASN A 64 -0.04 -10.18 -12.24
CA ASN A 64 -0.26 -8.91 -12.93
C ASN A 64 0.94 -7.96 -12.78
N LEU A 65 2.05 -8.45 -12.23
CA LEU A 65 3.24 -7.68 -11.97
C LEU A 65 4.42 -8.24 -12.77
N MET A 66 5.14 -7.35 -13.43
CA MET A 66 6.35 -7.68 -14.19
C MET A 66 7.50 -6.75 -13.79
N VAL A 67 8.71 -7.17 -14.14
CA VAL A 67 9.89 -6.32 -14.14
C VAL A 67 10.34 -6.22 -15.60
N ASP A 68 10.46 -4.99 -16.11
CA ASP A 68 10.92 -4.75 -17.48
C ASP A 68 12.44 -4.90 -17.61
N ASP A 69 12.94 -4.75 -18.86
CA ASP A 69 14.37 -4.89 -19.15
C ASP A 69 15.24 -3.79 -18.50
N ASP A 70 14.63 -2.68 -18.06
CA ASP A 70 15.27 -1.60 -17.33
C ASP A 70 15.20 -1.76 -15.80
N GLY A 71 14.61 -2.86 -15.31
CA GLY A 71 14.45 -3.15 -13.89
C GLY A 71 13.26 -2.44 -13.23
N ARG A 72 12.34 -1.85 -14.00
CA ARG A 72 11.17 -1.16 -13.48
C ARG A 72 10.02 -2.12 -13.25
N VAL A 73 9.28 -1.90 -12.16
CA VAL A 73 8.05 -2.65 -11.88
C VAL A 73 6.95 -2.15 -12.81
N VAL A 74 6.29 -3.09 -13.48
CA VAL A 74 5.18 -2.84 -14.40
C VAL A 74 3.92 -3.51 -13.88
N VAL A 75 2.83 -2.76 -13.84
CA VAL A 75 1.50 -3.24 -13.48
C VAL A 75 0.68 -3.40 -14.75
N LEU A 76 0.14 -4.60 -14.98
CA LEU A 76 -0.53 -4.95 -16.26
C LEU A 76 -2.04 -4.80 -16.20
N ASP A 77 -2.65 -5.06 -15.06
CA ASP A 77 -4.10 -5.11 -14.91
C ASP A 77 -4.61 -4.00 -14.00
N PHE A 78 -5.51 -3.18 -14.54
CA PHE A 78 -6.20 -2.11 -13.83
C PHE A 78 -7.72 -2.35 -13.74
N GLY A 79 -8.18 -3.57 -13.98
CA GLY A 79 -9.58 -3.97 -13.90
C GLY A 79 -10.17 -3.85 -12.49
N CYS A 80 -9.31 -3.88 -11.47
CA CYS A 80 -9.67 -3.67 -10.07
C CYS A 80 -9.03 -2.38 -9.54
N THR A 81 -9.58 -1.23 -9.94
CA THR A 81 -9.10 0.09 -9.49
C THR A 81 -10.11 0.70 -8.54
N MET A 82 -9.65 1.21 -7.41
CA MET A 82 -10.45 1.87 -6.40
C MET A 82 -10.10 3.34 -6.26
N THR A 83 -11.14 4.18 -6.14
CA THR A 83 -10.98 5.57 -5.72
C THR A 83 -11.18 5.65 -4.22
N LEU A 84 -10.20 6.16 -3.51
CA LEU A 84 -10.28 6.42 -2.08
C LEU A 84 -10.80 7.84 -1.85
N PRO A 85 -12.00 8.00 -1.28
CA PRO A 85 -12.53 9.33 -0.97
C PRO A 85 -11.55 10.11 -0.08
N GLU A 86 -11.49 11.41 -0.27
CA GLU A 86 -10.51 12.26 0.43
C GLU A 86 -10.62 12.17 1.95
N ALA A 87 -11.82 12.02 2.49
CA ALA A 87 -12.04 11.83 3.92
C ALA A 87 -11.31 10.59 4.46
N TYR A 88 -11.37 9.46 3.72
CA TYR A 88 -10.65 8.23 4.10
C TYR A 88 -9.14 8.41 3.97
N ARG A 89 -8.68 9.03 2.89
CA ARG A 89 -7.26 9.29 2.67
C ARG A 89 -6.66 10.12 3.80
N ARG A 90 -7.32 11.23 4.18
CA ARG A 90 -6.91 12.07 5.33
C ARG A 90 -6.99 11.32 6.65
N GLY A 91 -8.05 10.52 6.85
CA GLY A 91 -8.22 9.73 8.06
C GLY A 91 -7.12 8.69 8.23
N TYR A 92 -6.79 7.91 7.19
CA TYR A 92 -5.70 6.94 7.26
C TYR A 92 -4.34 7.62 7.48
N PHE A 93 -4.13 8.77 6.88
CA PHE A 93 -2.94 9.57 7.12
C PHE A 93 -2.86 10.05 8.59
N ARG A 94 -3.98 10.52 9.14
CA ARG A 94 -4.08 10.93 10.55
C ARG A 94 -3.84 9.75 11.51
N VAL A 95 -4.38 8.58 11.20
CA VAL A 95 -4.12 7.35 11.96
C VAL A 95 -2.63 7.01 11.94
N LEU A 96 -1.98 7.08 10.78
CA LEU A 96 -0.55 6.81 10.64
C LEU A 96 0.29 7.81 11.45
N GLN A 97 0.00 9.11 11.38
CA GLN A 97 0.67 10.13 12.17
C GLN A 97 0.49 9.88 13.68
N ALA A 98 -0.75 9.66 14.13
CA ALA A 98 -1.07 9.42 15.53
C ALA A 98 -0.40 8.13 16.07
N ALA A 99 -0.28 7.10 15.22
CA ALA A 99 0.40 5.87 15.58
C ALA A 99 1.90 6.08 15.83
N ILE A 100 2.56 6.92 15.03
CA ILE A 100 3.98 7.22 15.18
C ILE A 100 4.27 7.93 16.50
N VAL A 101 3.40 8.89 16.90
CA VAL A 101 3.55 9.62 18.15
C VAL A 101 2.89 8.92 19.35
N GLY A 102 2.17 7.82 19.12
CA GLY A 102 1.54 7.03 20.17
C GLY A 102 0.21 7.59 20.69
N GLU A 103 -0.46 8.46 19.93
CA GLU A 103 -1.73 9.10 20.31
C GLU A 103 -2.94 8.18 20.09
N ARG A 104 -3.14 7.22 20.99
CA ARG A 104 -4.20 6.19 20.90
C ARG A 104 -5.61 6.78 20.81
N THR A 105 -5.88 7.88 21.51
CA THR A 105 -7.20 8.53 21.47
C THR A 105 -7.51 9.04 20.06
N VAL A 106 -6.54 9.70 19.42
CA VAL A 106 -6.70 10.21 18.05
C VAL A 106 -6.93 9.06 17.06
N ILE A 107 -6.24 7.93 17.25
CA ILE A 107 -6.45 6.73 16.43
C ILE A 107 -7.90 6.24 16.57
N ALA A 108 -8.38 6.06 17.81
CA ALA A 108 -9.72 5.56 18.08
C ALA A 108 -10.81 6.47 17.51
N GLU A 109 -10.70 7.77 17.75
CA GLU A 109 -11.64 8.78 17.23
C GLU A 109 -11.66 8.77 15.70
N THR A 110 -10.49 8.77 15.08
CA THR A 110 -10.39 8.77 13.62
C THR A 110 -10.96 7.50 13.00
N LEU A 111 -10.72 6.33 13.58
CA LEU A 111 -11.31 5.09 13.10
C LEU A 111 -12.84 5.11 13.21
N ALA A 112 -13.39 5.64 14.30
CA ALA A 112 -14.83 5.82 14.47
C ALA A 112 -15.41 6.79 13.43
N GLU A 113 -14.74 7.92 13.17
CA GLU A 113 -15.12 8.89 12.13
C GLU A 113 -15.12 8.24 10.73
N LEU A 114 -14.17 7.34 10.46
CA LEU A 114 -14.09 6.56 9.22
C LEU A 114 -15.16 5.46 9.12
N GLY A 115 -15.91 5.22 10.19
CA GLY A 115 -17.02 4.27 10.20
C GLY A 115 -16.67 2.87 10.66
N PHE A 116 -15.52 2.66 11.32
CA PHE A 116 -15.26 1.42 12.03
C PHE A 116 -16.09 1.38 13.31
N ALA A 117 -16.65 0.23 13.63
CA ALA A 117 -17.39 0.04 14.86
C ALA A 117 -17.20 -1.37 15.42
N THR A 118 -17.14 -1.47 16.74
CA THR A 118 -17.21 -2.73 17.49
C THR A 118 -18.60 -2.89 18.10
N ARG A 119 -18.93 -4.12 18.52
CA ARG A 119 -20.22 -4.41 19.16
C ARG A 119 -20.45 -3.59 20.42
N SER A 120 -19.43 -3.42 21.25
CA SER A 120 -19.53 -2.66 22.50
C SER A 120 -19.47 -1.15 22.30
N GLY A 121 -19.03 -0.67 21.12
CA GLY A 121 -18.70 0.72 20.85
C GLY A 121 -17.38 1.17 21.49
N ARG A 122 -16.65 0.26 22.18
CA ARG A 122 -15.34 0.58 22.76
C ARG A 122 -14.23 0.47 21.72
N PRO A 123 -13.17 1.29 21.82
CA PRO A 123 -12.12 1.31 20.82
C PRO A 123 -11.06 0.20 20.99
N ASP A 124 -11.11 -0.59 22.08
CA ASP A 124 -10.03 -1.50 22.47
C ASP A 124 -9.64 -2.49 21.38
N THR A 125 -10.63 -3.11 20.72
CA THR A 125 -10.39 -4.06 19.64
C THR A 125 -9.85 -3.37 18.40
N LEU A 126 -10.38 -2.18 18.06
CA LEU A 126 -9.87 -1.39 16.92
C LEU A 126 -8.43 -0.93 17.15
N LEU A 127 -8.12 -0.51 18.38
CA LEU A 127 -6.75 -0.12 18.76
C LEU A 127 -5.80 -1.32 18.70
N ALA A 128 -6.23 -2.49 19.17
CA ALA A 128 -5.41 -3.70 19.08
C ALA A 128 -5.14 -4.11 17.63
N PHE A 129 -6.15 -4.00 16.76
CA PHE A 129 -5.99 -4.22 15.33
C PHE A 129 -5.01 -3.21 14.71
N THR A 130 -5.14 -1.94 15.07
CA THR A 130 -4.24 -0.89 14.60
C THR A 130 -2.82 -1.10 15.10
N ASP A 131 -2.64 -1.46 16.37
CA ASP A 131 -1.33 -1.77 16.95
C ASP A 131 -0.66 -2.92 16.18
N ALA A 132 -1.38 -4.02 15.93
CA ALA A 132 -0.84 -5.15 15.19
C ALA A 132 -0.40 -4.77 13.76
N LEU A 133 -1.12 -3.85 13.11
CA LEU A 133 -0.81 -3.39 11.76
C LEU A 133 0.37 -2.40 11.75
N LEU A 134 0.45 -1.52 12.75
CA LEU A 134 1.39 -0.41 12.80
C LEU A 134 2.65 -0.69 13.62
N ASP A 135 2.66 -1.72 14.46
CA ASP A 135 3.84 -2.09 15.24
C ASP A 135 5.04 -2.37 14.34
N GLN A 136 4.81 -2.99 13.18
CA GLN A 136 5.88 -3.21 12.20
C GLN A 136 6.44 -1.89 11.65
N ILE A 137 5.59 -0.90 11.44
CA ILE A 137 6.01 0.43 10.97
C ILE A 137 6.75 1.15 12.09
N ARG A 138 6.26 1.07 13.35
CA ARG A 138 6.89 1.70 14.52
C ARG A 138 8.28 1.11 14.79
N VAL A 139 8.40 -0.22 14.79
CA VAL A 139 9.69 -0.91 14.95
C VAL A 139 10.65 -0.46 13.85
N ALA A 140 10.20 -0.44 12.60
CA ALA A 140 11.01 0.01 11.47
C ALA A 140 11.44 1.48 11.57
N MET A 141 10.64 2.35 12.19
CA MET A 141 10.99 3.76 12.40
C MET A 141 11.98 3.98 13.55
N VAL A 142 11.93 3.14 14.58
CA VAL A 142 12.84 3.22 15.73
C VAL A 142 14.20 2.56 15.42
N GLU A 143 14.19 1.48 14.68
CA GLU A 143 15.39 0.72 14.28
C GLU A 143 16.10 1.32 13.06
N THR A 144 15.85 2.60 12.71
CA THR A 144 16.50 3.31 11.60
C THR A 144 18.03 3.28 11.69
N GLY A 145 18.59 2.14 11.38
CA GLY A 145 20.00 1.86 11.26
C GLY A 145 20.26 1.01 10.02
N ALA A 146 21.53 0.85 9.65
CA ALA A 146 21.98 0.14 8.44
C ALA A 146 21.53 -1.33 8.30
N ALA A 147 20.80 -1.87 9.27
CA ALA A 147 20.33 -3.27 9.27
C ALA A 147 19.02 -3.50 8.47
N GLY A 148 18.24 -2.44 8.21
CA GLY A 148 16.92 -2.57 7.56
C GLY A 148 15.84 -3.20 8.45
N THR A 149 14.61 -3.24 7.96
CA THR A 149 13.46 -3.82 8.68
C THR A 149 13.65 -5.32 8.90
N GLN A 150 13.46 -5.76 10.14
CA GLN A 150 13.34 -7.18 10.46
C GLN A 150 11.88 -7.62 10.28
N TRP A 151 11.64 -8.54 9.37
CA TRP A 151 10.31 -9.09 9.15
C TRP A 151 9.99 -10.13 10.23
N PRO A 152 8.75 -10.15 10.77
CA PRO A 152 8.37 -11.17 11.74
C PRO A 152 8.45 -12.55 11.11
N GLY A 153 8.93 -13.52 11.87
CA GLY A 153 8.83 -14.91 11.46
C GLY A 153 7.36 -15.39 11.43
N PRO A 154 7.07 -16.50 10.74
CA PRO A 154 5.72 -17.04 10.66
C PRO A 154 5.07 -17.29 12.03
N GLU A 155 5.84 -17.72 13.01
CA GLU A 155 5.37 -17.96 14.38
C GLU A 155 4.94 -16.67 15.07
N ALA A 156 5.72 -15.61 14.99
CA ALA A 156 5.39 -14.30 15.56
C ALA A 156 4.14 -13.70 14.91
N LEU A 157 4.01 -13.84 13.58
CA LEU A 157 2.82 -13.40 12.87
C LEU A 157 1.56 -14.18 13.30
N MET A 158 1.67 -15.50 13.43
CA MET A 158 0.57 -16.34 13.88
C MET A 158 0.14 -15.99 15.31
N GLU A 159 1.07 -15.68 16.19
CA GLU A 159 0.75 -15.25 17.56
C GLU A 159 0.02 -13.91 17.59
N GLN A 160 0.44 -12.94 16.77
CA GLN A 160 -0.25 -11.66 16.62
C GLN A 160 -1.68 -11.85 16.10
N VAL A 161 -1.86 -12.68 15.07
CA VAL A 161 -3.19 -13.01 14.54
C VAL A 161 -4.05 -13.69 15.60
N ARG A 162 -3.51 -14.65 16.36
CA ARG A 162 -4.22 -15.34 17.44
C ARG A 162 -4.65 -14.38 18.54
N ALA A 163 -3.77 -13.50 18.99
CA ALA A 163 -4.07 -12.49 19.99
C ALA A 163 -5.20 -11.56 19.55
N LEU A 164 -5.20 -11.17 18.26
CA LEU A 164 -6.26 -10.36 17.67
C LEU A 164 -7.58 -11.11 17.62
N LEU A 165 -7.59 -12.38 17.18
CA LEU A 165 -8.79 -13.20 17.12
C LEU A 165 -9.43 -13.39 18.50
N ILE A 166 -8.64 -13.63 19.56
CA ILE A 166 -9.15 -13.74 20.95
C ILE A 166 -9.86 -12.45 21.36
N ARG A 167 -9.29 -11.28 21.06
CA ARG A 167 -9.94 -9.99 21.37
C ARG A 167 -11.22 -9.77 20.57
N MET A 168 -11.26 -10.24 19.33
CA MET A 168 -12.47 -10.18 18.49
C MET A 168 -13.59 -11.10 18.97
N GLU A 169 -13.30 -12.16 19.73
CA GLU A 169 -14.33 -13.00 20.37
C GLU A 169 -15.07 -12.23 21.47
N ASP A 170 -14.36 -11.44 22.26
CA ASP A 170 -14.94 -10.65 23.36
C ASP A 170 -15.71 -9.43 22.84
N ASP A 171 -15.17 -8.73 21.85
CA ASP A 171 -15.78 -7.53 21.27
C ASP A 171 -15.52 -7.47 19.75
N PRO A 172 -16.35 -8.14 18.95
CA PRO A 172 -16.15 -8.24 17.53
C PRO A 172 -16.31 -6.90 16.82
N VAL A 173 -15.50 -6.71 15.77
CA VAL A 173 -15.66 -5.60 14.83
C VAL A 173 -16.91 -5.89 13.99
N GLU A 174 -17.95 -5.07 14.13
CA GLU A 174 -19.22 -5.22 13.41
C GLU A 174 -19.25 -4.45 12.08
N LYS A 175 -18.48 -3.38 12.00
CA LYS A 175 -18.45 -2.55 10.80
C LYS A 175 -17.01 -2.21 10.40
N ILE A 176 -16.71 -2.54 9.16
CA ILE A 176 -15.44 -2.22 8.49
C ILE A 176 -15.81 -1.50 7.18
N PRO A 177 -15.28 -0.30 6.91
CA PRO A 177 -15.48 0.38 5.64
C PRO A 177 -15.01 -0.45 4.45
N ALA A 178 -15.76 -0.44 3.35
CA ALA A 178 -15.40 -1.19 2.14
C ALA A 178 -14.04 -0.75 1.57
N GLU A 179 -13.74 0.54 1.68
CA GLU A 179 -12.47 1.14 1.27
C GLU A 179 -11.30 0.53 2.03
N PHE A 180 -11.48 0.26 3.32
CA PHE A 180 -10.45 -0.39 4.13
C PHE A 180 -10.25 -1.86 3.74
N VAL A 181 -11.32 -2.59 3.46
CA VAL A 181 -11.23 -4.00 3.05
C VAL A 181 -10.36 -4.14 1.80
N MET A 182 -10.51 -3.24 0.85
CA MET A 182 -9.70 -3.26 -0.37
C MET A 182 -8.24 -2.88 -0.11
N LEU A 183 -7.98 -1.92 0.78
CA LEU A 183 -6.63 -1.60 1.23
C LEU A 183 -5.98 -2.78 1.97
N ALA A 184 -6.71 -3.41 2.88
CA ALA A 184 -6.23 -4.58 3.62
C ALA A 184 -5.86 -5.74 2.67
N ARG A 185 -6.64 -5.95 1.62
CA ARG A 185 -6.33 -6.92 0.57
C ARG A 185 -5.02 -6.60 -0.15
N VAL A 186 -4.83 -5.33 -0.53
CA VAL A 186 -3.59 -4.87 -1.17
C VAL A 186 -2.38 -5.13 -0.27
N PHE A 187 -2.42 -4.61 0.96
CA PHE A 187 -1.29 -4.76 1.88
C PHE A 187 -1.08 -6.20 2.34
N GLY A 188 -2.14 -7.00 2.42
CA GLY A 188 -2.04 -8.44 2.68
C GLY A 188 -1.32 -9.18 1.55
N THR A 189 -1.63 -8.86 0.29
CA THR A 189 -0.96 -9.47 -0.87
C THR A 189 0.50 -9.05 -0.96
N LEU A 190 0.80 -7.76 -0.81
CA LEU A 190 2.18 -7.25 -0.79
C LEU A 190 2.95 -7.78 0.43
N GLY A 191 2.29 -7.83 1.59
CA GLY A 191 2.86 -8.39 2.82
C GLY A 191 3.30 -9.85 2.65
N GLY A 192 2.55 -10.65 1.90
CA GLY A 192 2.94 -12.02 1.56
C GLY A 192 4.27 -12.09 0.80
N LEU A 193 4.50 -11.17 -0.17
CA LEU A 193 5.79 -11.07 -0.86
C LEU A 193 6.92 -10.67 0.10
N PHE A 194 6.66 -9.69 0.97
CA PHE A 194 7.67 -9.21 1.92
C PHE A 194 8.04 -10.28 2.95
N LEU A 195 7.09 -11.04 3.44
CA LEU A 195 7.35 -12.14 4.36
C LEU A 195 8.15 -13.28 3.69
N HIS A 196 7.90 -13.52 2.40
CA HIS A 196 8.60 -14.57 1.66
C HIS A 196 10.04 -14.19 1.33
N TYR A 197 10.26 -12.98 0.79
CA TYR A 197 11.58 -12.55 0.31
C TYR A 197 12.40 -11.79 1.38
N GLN A 198 11.78 -11.37 2.46
CA GLN A 198 12.41 -10.64 3.58
C GLN A 198 13.33 -9.50 3.14
N PRO A 199 12.83 -8.53 2.33
CA PRO A 199 13.67 -7.46 1.81
C PRO A 199 14.19 -6.56 2.93
N ARG A 200 15.38 -6.01 2.74
CA ARG A 200 15.95 -4.99 3.64
C ARG A 200 15.42 -3.62 3.24
N LEU A 201 14.34 -3.18 3.86
CA LEU A 201 13.69 -1.90 3.56
C LEU A 201 13.82 -0.94 4.73
N ASP A 202 14.02 0.33 4.42
CA ASP A 202 13.83 1.41 5.38
C ASP A 202 12.39 1.92 5.27
N ILE A 203 11.45 1.17 5.86
CA ILE A 203 10.01 1.52 5.86
C ILE A 203 9.80 2.84 6.60
N GLY A 204 10.57 3.10 7.67
CA GLY A 204 10.49 4.34 8.43
C GLY A 204 10.77 5.55 7.54
N ARG A 205 11.83 5.52 6.76
CA ARG A 205 12.18 6.57 5.81
C ARG A 205 11.13 6.72 4.71
N LEU A 206 10.60 5.61 4.20
CA LEU A 206 9.55 5.63 3.20
C LEU A 206 8.28 6.29 3.74
N VAL A 207 7.81 5.88 4.92
CA VAL A 207 6.64 6.46 5.57
C VAL A 207 6.85 7.95 5.87
N LEU A 208 8.00 8.31 6.45
CA LEU A 208 8.33 9.70 6.78
C LEU A 208 8.31 10.59 5.53
N ARG A 209 8.81 10.11 4.41
CA ARG A 209 8.76 10.82 3.13
C ARG A 209 7.31 11.20 2.78
N TYR A 210 6.36 10.28 2.88
CA TYR A 210 4.95 10.56 2.58
C TYR A 210 4.30 11.45 3.65
N LEU A 211 4.69 11.33 4.91
CA LEU A 211 4.18 12.19 5.98
C LEU A 211 4.61 13.65 5.85
N THR A 212 5.70 13.92 5.15
CA THR A 212 6.24 15.28 4.94
C THR A 212 5.95 15.85 3.55
N MET A 213 5.30 15.08 2.67
CA MET A 213 4.93 15.57 1.34
C MET A 213 3.77 16.57 1.42
N PRO A 214 3.88 17.77 0.79
CA PRO A 214 2.81 18.76 0.77
C PRO A 214 1.49 18.23 0.20
N GLU A 215 1.57 17.37 -0.82
CA GLU A 215 0.41 16.77 -1.48
C GLU A 215 -0.40 15.83 -0.56
N THR A 216 0.24 15.25 0.45
CA THR A 216 -0.43 14.41 1.45
C THR A 216 -1.02 15.24 2.59
N LEU A 217 -0.42 16.39 2.90
CA LEU A 217 -0.86 17.28 3.97
C LEU A 217 -2.11 18.11 3.63
N GLY A 218 -2.56 18.08 2.37
CA GLY A 218 -3.82 18.71 1.99
C GLY A 218 -3.77 20.24 1.82
N ASP A 219 -2.58 20.84 1.87
CA ASP A 219 -2.41 22.30 1.76
C ASP A 219 -2.36 22.81 0.32
N THR A 220 -2.38 21.94 -0.66
CA THR A 220 -2.57 22.37 -2.04
C THR A 220 -4.05 22.25 -2.37
N PRO A 221 -4.78 23.37 -2.52
CA PRO A 221 -6.09 23.29 -3.12
C PRO A 221 -5.88 22.67 -4.50
N ARG A 222 -6.28 21.41 -4.68
CA ARG A 222 -6.56 20.96 -6.05
C ARG A 222 -7.59 21.93 -6.55
N GLN A 223 -7.15 22.96 -7.31
CA GLN A 223 -8.07 23.65 -8.18
C GLN A 223 -8.88 22.57 -8.86
N ALA A 224 -10.17 22.57 -8.60
CA ALA A 224 -11.14 21.85 -9.38
C ALA A 224 -11.19 22.48 -10.78
N ALA A 225 -10.08 22.41 -11.51
CA ALA A 225 -10.13 22.26 -12.92
C ALA A 225 -10.76 20.88 -13.09
N THR A 226 -12.02 20.84 -13.53
CA THR A 226 -12.51 19.70 -14.28
C THR A 226 -11.41 19.42 -15.30
N PRO A 227 -10.52 18.43 -15.09
CA PRO A 227 -9.61 18.10 -16.14
C PRO A 227 -10.53 17.51 -17.20
N GLU A 228 -10.45 18.00 -18.40
CA GLU A 228 -10.66 17.08 -19.53
C GLU A 228 -9.96 15.79 -19.12
N PRO A 229 -10.63 14.63 -19.18
CA PRO A 229 -10.05 13.40 -18.72
C PRO A 229 -8.75 13.26 -19.49
N LEU A 230 -7.64 13.59 -18.80
CA LEU A 230 -6.32 13.28 -19.33
C LEU A 230 -6.41 11.83 -19.74
N PRO A 231 -6.05 11.47 -20.96
CA PRO A 231 -5.99 10.09 -21.40
C PRO A 231 -5.34 9.30 -20.27
N TRP A 232 -5.94 8.19 -19.86
CA TRP A 232 -5.54 7.41 -18.69
C TRP A 232 -4.02 7.16 -18.61
N TRP A 233 -3.34 7.08 -19.76
CA TRP A 233 -1.90 6.93 -19.89
C TRP A 233 -1.09 8.17 -19.42
N GLN A 234 -1.59 9.40 -19.58
CA GLN A 234 -0.94 10.59 -19.03
C GLN A 234 -1.09 10.70 -17.51
N ARG A 235 -2.18 10.15 -16.93
CA ARG A 235 -2.32 10.07 -15.48
C ARG A 235 -1.24 9.21 -14.82
N TRP A 236 -0.64 8.31 -15.57
CA TRP A 236 0.34 7.33 -15.06
C TRP A 236 1.77 7.59 -15.54
N GLY A 237 2.04 8.74 -16.16
CA GLY A 237 3.37 9.08 -16.67
C GLY A 237 3.79 8.24 -17.88
N LEU A 238 2.84 7.56 -18.53
CA LEU A 238 3.08 6.85 -19.77
C LEU A 238 3.11 7.87 -20.91
N VAL A 239 4.27 8.09 -21.50
CA VAL A 239 4.44 8.97 -22.66
C VAL A 239 4.14 8.17 -23.92
N PRO A 240 3.16 8.57 -24.78
CA PRO A 240 3.07 7.97 -26.10
C PRO A 240 4.34 8.36 -26.87
N ARG A 241 5.06 7.36 -27.36
CA ARG A 241 6.03 7.59 -28.43
C ARG A 241 5.27 7.96 -29.70
N ALA A 242 4.92 9.20 -29.83
CA ALA A 242 4.47 9.78 -31.09
C ALA A 242 5.26 11.08 -31.30
N GLU A 243 6.55 10.92 -31.46
CA GLU A 243 7.44 11.87 -32.15
C GLU A 243 8.82 11.21 -32.21
N LEU A 244 8.98 10.29 -33.15
CA LEU A 244 10.23 9.95 -33.81
C LEU A 244 9.96 9.85 -35.31
#